data_e9daee270518fadd2a659513d7ab2910
#
_entry.id   e9daee270518fadd2a659513d7ab2910
#
_cell.length_a   1.000
_cell.length_b   1.000
_cell.length_c   1.000
_cell.angle_alpha   90.00
_cell.angle_beta   90.00
_cell.angle_gamma   90.00
#
_symmetry.space_group_name_H-M   'P 1'
#
loop_
_entity.id
_entity.type
_entity.pdbx_description
1 polymer ?
#
loop_
_entity_poly.entity_id
_entity_poly.type
_entity_poly.pdbx_seq_one_letter_code
_entity_poly.pdbx_strand_id
1 'polypeptide(L)'
;MITIDKAQENDLQEILALQYIAYQSEAKLFNDMDIPPLKQTIEEVYDEFRKGTFLKAIDEKGVIIGSVRAYQENNTVYIGKLIVHPDMQKKGLGTKLLLAIEAKYPNKRYELFTSTKSISNIKLYKKLGYKIFKKEAISQELQFVYLEKIN
;
A
#
# COMPACT_ATOMS: atom_id res chain seq x y z
N MET A 1 -21.28 0.50 -5.80
CA MET A 1 -20.24 -0.22 -6.57
C MET A 1 -18.89 0.50 -6.43
N ILE A 2 -17.84 -0.24 -6.19
CA ILE A 2 -16.51 0.33 -6.02
C ILE A 2 -15.76 0.20 -7.33
N THR A 3 -15.13 1.30 -7.77
CA THR A 3 -14.38 1.35 -9.02
C THR A 3 -12.91 1.63 -8.70
N ILE A 4 -12.00 0.95 -9.41
CA ILE A 4 -10.57 1.19 -9.28
C ILE A 4 -10.09 1.87 -10.56
N ASP A 5 -9.48 3.05 -10.41
CA ASP A 5 -8.96 3.85 -11.51
C ASP A 5 -7.56 4.36 -11.19
N LYS A 6 -6.87 4.80 -12.23
CA LYS A 6 -5.60 5.49 -12.06
C LYS A 6 -5.85 6.84 -11.39
N ALA A 7 -5.09 7.12 -10.34
CA ALA A 7 -5.19 8.41 -9.65
C ALA A 7 -4.55 9.51 -10.48
N GLN A 8 -5.07 10.72 -10.34
CA GLN A 8 -4.54 11.91 -10.99
C GLN A 8 -3.91 12.81 -9.93
N GLU A 9 -3.20 13.83 -10.39
CA GLU A 9 -2.49 14.72 -9.48
C GLU A 9 -3.43 15.38 -8.46
N ASN A 10 -4.63 15.76 -8.87
CA ASN A 10 -5.59 16.39 -7.97
C ASN A 10 -6.23 15.42 -6.96
N ASP A 11 -5.92 14.13 -7.05
CA ASP A 11 -6.39 13.14 -6.06
C ASP A 11 -5.43 13.00 -4.89
N LEU A 12 -4.20 13.51 -5.01
CA LEU A 12 -3.12 13.16 -4.08
C LEU A 12 -3.36 13.67 -2.65
N GLN A 13 -3.99 14.82 -2.48
CA GLN A 13 -4.29 15.33 -1.15
C GLN A 13 -5.32 14.44 -0.44
N GLU A 14 -6.33 13.99 -1.17
CA GLU A 14 -7.33 13.08 -0.61
C GLU A 14 -6.72 11.71 -0.29
N ILE A 15 -5.82 11.22 -1.15
CA ILE A 15 -5.11 9.97 -0.91
C ILE A 15 -4.23 10.09 0.35
N LEU A 16 -3.53 11.20 0.52
CA LEU A 16 -2.71 11.42 1.71
C LEU A 16 -3.55 11.48 2.98
N ALA A 17 -4.70 12.14 2.93
CA ALA A 17 -5.61 12.17 4.07
C ALA A 17 -6.09 10.76 4.45
N LEU A 18 -6.42 9.95 3.43
CA LEU A 18 -6.79 8.55 3.65
C LEU A 18 -5.62 7.75 4.24
N GLN A 19 -4.40 8.02 3.78
CA GLN A 19 -3.20 7.38 4.29
C GLN A 19 -3.05 7.62 5.79
N TYR A 20 -3.23 8.85 6.24
CA TYR A 20 -3.15 9.17 7.67
C TYR A 20 -4.19 8.39 8.47
N ILE A 21 -5.41 8.31 7.97
CA ILE A 21 -6.49 7.56 8.64
C ILE A 21 -6.15 6.07 8.72
N ALA A 22 -5.74 5.49 7.59
CA ALA A 22 -5.48 4.06 7.50
C ALA A 22 -4.30 3.63 8.38
N TYR A 23 -3.23 4.44 8.44
CA TYR A 23 -2.04 4.07 9.20
C TYR A 23 -2.14 4.35 10.69
N GLN A 24 -3.19 5.02 11.15
CA GLN A 24 -3.40 5.17 12.59
C GLN A 24 -3.59 3.82 13.28
N SER A 25 -4.24 2.87 12.61
CA SER A 25 -4.40 1.51 13.15
C SER A 25 -3.06 0.82 13.34
N GLU A 26 -2.15 0.96 12.38
CA GLU A 26 -0.82 0.39 12.48
C GLU A 26 0.01 1.09 13.56
N ALA A 27 -0.13 2.42 13.66
CA ALA A 27 0.57 3.17 14.71
C ALA A 27 0.19 2.67 16.09
N LYS A 28 -1.08 2.38 16.31
CA LYS A 28 -1.55 1.82 17.59
C LYS A 28 -0.98 0.43 17.80
N LEU A 29 -0.94 -0.39 16.77
CA LEU A 29 -0.40 -1.74 16.85
C LEU A 29 1.09 -1.75 17.21
N PHE A 30 1.85 -0.76 16.73
CA PHE A 30 3.29 -0.64 17.01
C PHE A 30 3.56 0.18 18.27
N ASN A 31 2.53 0.79 18.84
CA ASN A 31 2.66 1.72 19.96
C ASN A 31 3.60 2.88 19.60
N ASP A 32 3.50 3.38 18.37
CA ASP A 32 4.34 4.44 17.87
C ASP A 32 3.56 5.29 16.88
N MET A 33 3.19 6.51 17.29
CA MET A 33 2.42 7.43 16.44
C MET A 33 3.31 8.21 15.47
N ASP A 34 4.62 7.96 15.47
CA ASP A 34 5.58 8.66 14.62
C ASP A 34 6.07 7.81 13.44
N ILE A 35 5.33 6.77 13.07
CA ILE A 35 5.72 5.94 11.92
C ILE A 35 5.74 6.79 10.64
N PRO A 36 6.65 6.49 9.69
CA PRO A 36 6.85 7.33 8.51
C PRO A 36 5.58 7.63 7.70
N PRO A 37 4.65 6.68 7.48
CA PRO A 37 3.44 7.00 6.70
C PRO A 37 2.58 8.09 7.31
N LEU A 38 2.66 8.32 8.63
CA LEU A 38 1.90 9.38 9.30
C LEU A 38 2.60 10.73 9.22
N LYS A 39 3.87 10.75 8.78
CA LYS A 39 4.67 11.98 8.66
C LYS A 39 4.92 12.39 7.22
N GLN A 40 4.49 11.57 6.26
CA GLN A 40 4.73 11.89 4.87
C GLN A 40 4.05 13.19 4.49
N THR A 41 4.78 14.04 3.77
CA THR A 41 4.27 15.34 3.31
C THR A 41 3.65 15.21 1.93
N ILE A 42 2.83 16.20 1.56
CA ILE A 42 2.23 16.21 0.22
C ILE A 42 3.31 16.34 -0.87
N GLU A 43 4.38 17.06 -0.61
CA GLU A 43 5.50 17.20 -1.56
C GLU A 43 6.15 15.84 -1.82
N GLU A 44 6.33 15.04 -0.78
CA GLU A 44 6.88 13.69 -0.91
C GLU A 44 5.94 12.79 -1.71
N VAL A 45 4.62 12.93 -1.51
CA VAL A 45 3.64 12.18 -2.28
C VAL A 45 3.70 12.56 -3.76
N TYR A 46 3.83 13.85 -4.07
CA TYR A 46 4.00 14.31 -5.46
C TYR A 46 5.25 13.72 -6.09
N ASP A 47 6.35 13.64 -5.34
CA ASP A 47 7.58 13.04 -5.86
C ASP A 47 7.39 11.57 -6.21
N GLU A 48 6.72 10.80 -5.35
CA GLU A 48 6.42 9.41 -5.62
C GLU A 48 5.48 9.27 -6.83
N PHE A 49 4.50 10.16 -6.93
CA PHE A 49 3.55 10.15 -8.04
C PHE A 49 4.24 10.33 -9.39
N ARG A 50 5.24 11.19 -9.45
CA ARG A 50 5.99 11.43 -10.70
C ARG A 50 6.83 10.23 -11.12
N LYS A 51 7.18 9.35 -10.18
CA LYS A 51 8.06 8.20 -10.44
C LYS A 51 7.31 6.91 -10.73
N GLY A 52 6.00 6.87 -10.52
CA GLY A 52 5.29 5.61 -10.61
C GLY A 52 3.82 5.76 -10.94
N THR A 53 3.05 4.80 -10.46
CA THR A 53 1.61 4.73 -10.70
C THR A 53 0.89 4.68 -9.36
N PHE A 54 -0.14 5.51 -9.22
CA PHE A 54 -1.05 5.46 -8.09
C PHE A 54 -2.42 5.01 -8.59
N LEU A 55 -3.03 4.09 -7.89
CA LEU A 55 -4.42 3.69 -8.13
C LEU A 55 -5.29 4.15 -6.98
N LYS A 56 -6.53 4.47 -7.28
CA LYS A 56 -7.54 4.83 -6.29
C LYS A 56 -8.73 3.92 -6.41
N ALA A 57 -9.34 3.58 -5.28
CA ALA A 57 -10.62 2.90 -5.24
C ALA A 57 -11.65 3.92 -4.77
N ILE A 58 -12.71 4.10 -5.55
CA ILE A 58 -13.73 5.10 -5.25
C ILE A 58 -15.09 4.42 -5.07
N ASP A 59 -15.89 4.97 -4.16
CA ASP A 59 -17.25 4.49 -3.95
C ASP A 59 -18.23 5.17 -4.92
N GLU A 60 -19.52 4.91 -4.74
CA GLU A 60 -20.56 5.43 -5.62
C GLU A 60 -20.66 6.95 -5.61
N LYS A 61 -20.18 7.57 -4.54
CA LYS A 61 -20.20 9.03 -4.38
C LYS A 61 -18.91 9.68 -4.87
N GLY A 62 -17.96 8.90 -5.39
CA GLY A 62 -16.68 9.41 -5.83
C GLY A 62 -15.66 9.61 -4.72
N VAL A 63 -15.93 9.12 -3.52
CA VAL A 63 -15.01 9.24 -2.39
C VAL A 63 -13.92 8.18 -2.50
N ILE A 64 -12.66 8.57 -2.30
CA ILE A 64 -11.54 7.64 -2.31
C ILE A 64 -11.54 6.86 -1.00
N ILE A 65 -11.70 5.54 -1.11
CA ILE A 65 -11.78 4.63 0.05
C ILE A 65 -10.63 3.65 0.10
N GLY A 66 -9.76 3.67 -0.89
CA GLY A 66 -8.56 2.83 -0.92
C GLY A 66 -7.58 3.34 -1.94
N SER A 67 -6.32 2.93 -1.82
CA SER A 67 -5.27 3.33 -2.74
C SER A 67 -4.10 2.36 -2.65
N VAL A 68 -3.29 2.32 -3.69
CA VAL A 68 -2.03 1.60 -3.73
C VAL A 68 -1.14 2.32 -4.73
N ARG A 69 0.17 2.27 -4.50
CA ARG A 69 1.14 2.88 -5.42
C ARG A 69 2.29 1.94 -5.70
N ALA A 70 2.94 2.16 -6.83
CA ALA A 70 4.08 1.35 -7.23
C ALA A 70 5.00 2.14 -8.15
N TYR A 71 6.27 1.75 -8.17
CA TYR A 71 7.22 2.23 -9.17
C TYR A 71 8.10 1.07 -9.59
N GLN A 72 8.65 1.16 -10.79
CA GLN A 72 9.53 0.12 -11.34
C GLN A 72 10.96 0.61 -11.35
N GLU A 73 11.87 -0.25 -10.91
CA GLU A 73 13.31 -0.01 -11.03
C GLU A 73 13.92 -1.31 -11.53
N ASN A 74 14.60 -1.24 -12.68
CA ASN A 74 15.06 -2.43 -13.39
C ASN A 74 13.88 -3.34 -13.71
N ASN A 75 13.92 -4.60 -13.29
CA ASN A 75 12.83 -5.54 -13.55
C ASN A 75 11.96 -5.80 -12.32
N THR A 76 12.09 -4.98 -11.30
CA THR A 76 11.32 -5.10 -10.07
C THR A 76 10.36 -3.94 -9.92
N VAL A 77 9.14 -4.25 -9.54
CA VAL A 77 8.09 -3.28 -9.21
C VAL A 77 7.94 -3.24 -7.70
N TYR A 78 8.18 -2.08 -7.12
CA TYR A 78 8.06 -1.87 -5.68
C TYR A 78 6.67 -1.34 -5.38
N ILE A 79 5.89 -2.13 -4.65
CA ILE A 79 4.50 -1.80 -4.32
C ILE A 79 4.45 -1.31 -2.89
N GLY A 80 3.74 -0.24 -2.64
CA GLY A 80 3.63 0.31 -1.30
C GLY A 80 2.32 1.01 -1.05
N LYS A 81 2.15 1.37 0.22
CA LYS A 81 1.00 2.14 0.68
C LYS A 81 -0.33 1.57 0.19
N LEU A 82 -0.49 0.23 0.31
CA LEU A 82 -1.76 -0.42 0.09
C LEU A 82 -2.65 -0.09 1.29
N ILE A 83 -3.59 0.79 1.09
CA ILE A 83 -4.44 1.30 2.17
C ILE A 83 -5.91 1.17 1.82
N VAL A 84 -6.72 0.87 2.84
CA VAL A 84 -8.17 0.79 2.73
C VAL A 84 -8.75 1.51 3.94
N HIS A 85 -9.75 2.35 3.71
CA HIS A 85 -10.42 3.05 4.80
C HIS A 85 -10.90 2.02 5.84
N PRO A 86 -10.73 2.29 7.14
CA PRO A 86 -11.10 1.32 8.19
C PRO A 86 -12.53 0.78 8.07
N ASP A 87 -13.47 1.62 7.65
CA ASP A 87 -14.88 1.23 7.50
C ASP A 87 -15.11 0.31 6.30
N MET A 88 -14.15 0.19 5.41
CA MET A 88 -14.28 -0.57 4.16
C MET A 88 -13.37 -1.80 4.12
N GLN A 89 -12.75 -2.14 5.24
CA GLN A 89 -11.88 -3.31 5.34
C GLN A 89 -12.69 -4.60 5.36
N LYS A 90 -12.02 -5.73 5.09
CA LYS A 90 -12.59 -7.08 5.11
C LYS A 90 -13.64 -7.31 4.01
N LYS A 91 -13.60 -6.51 2.95
CA LYS A 91 -14.49 -6.65 1.80
C LYS A 91 -13.76 -7.04 0.52
N GLY A 92 -12.49 -7.45 0.63
CA GLY A 92 -11.69 -7.85 -0.51
C GLY A 92 -11.10 -6.70 -1.32
N LEU A 93 -11.20 -5.47 -0.85
CA LEU A 93 -10.72 -4.31 -1.59
C LEU A 93 -9.19 -4.29 -1.70
N GLY A 94 -8.50 -4.69 -0.63
CA GLY A 94 -7.04 -4.79 -0.66
C GLY A 94 -6.55 -5.76 -1.74
N THR A 95 -7.22 -6.90 -1.86
CA THR A 95 -6.93 -7.88 -2.92
C THR A 95 -7.11 -7.28 -4.30
N LYS A 96 -8.24 -6.58 -4.50
CA LYS A 96 -8.54 -5.96 -5.80
C LYS A 96 -7.52 -4.89 -6.17
N LEU A 97 -7.11 -4.06 -5.21
CA LEU A 97 -6.11 -3.03 -5.45
C LEU A 97 -4.74 -3.64 -5.78
N LEU A 98 -4.34 -4.67 -5.05
CA LEU A 98 -3.05 -5.30 -5.28
C LEU A 98 -3.00 -5.95 -6.67
N LEU A 99 -4.04 -6.69 -7.04
CA LEU A 99 -4.10 -7.29 -8.36
C LEU A 99 -4.16 -6.24 -9.47
N ALA A 100 -4.83 -5.13 -9.22
CA ALA A 100 -4.93 -4.05 -10.20
C ALA A 100 -3.58 -3.39 -10.44
N ILE A 101 -2.78 -3.16 -9.39
CA ILE A 101 -1.46 -2.54 -9.57
C ILE A 101 -0.50 -3.51 -10.24
N GLU A 102 -0.57 -4.82 -9.94
CA GLU A 102 0.22 -5.82 -10.65
C GLU A 102 -0.09 -5.80 -12.15
N ALA A 103 -1.36 -5.64 -12.49
CA ALA A 103 -1.77 -5.63 -13.90
C ALA A 103 -1.21 -4.45 -14.68
N LYS A 104 -0.83 -3.37 -14.00
CA LYS A 104 -0.17 -2.23 -14.65
C LYS A 104 1.29 -2.52 -15.00
N TYR A 105 1.87 -3.54 -14.40
CA TYR A 105 3.27 -3.91 -14.59
C TYR A 105 3.36 -5.43 -14.83
N PRO A 106 2.82 -5.94 -15.96
CA PRO A 106 2.77 -7.39 -16.18
C PRO A 106 4.16 -8.00 -16.34
N ASN A 107 4.30 -9.25 -15.90
CA ASN A 107 5.49 -10.06 -16.11
C ASN A 107 6.75 -9.50 -15.43
N LYS A 108 6.58 -8.91 -14.25
CA LYS A 108 7.68 -8.37 -13.46
C LYS A 108 7.82 -9.13 -12.14
N ARG A 109 8.90 -8.88 -11.45
CA ARG A 109 9.04 -9.26 -10.05
C ARG A 109 8.40 -8.18 -9.21
N TYR A 110 7.53 -8.57 -8.27
CA TYR A 110 6.89 -7.61 -7.36
C TYR A 110 7.47 -7.75 -5.97
N GLU A 111 7.76 -6.62 -5.35
CA GLU A 111 8.30 -6.59 -3.99
C GLU A 111 7.49 -5.62 -3.15
N LEU A 112 7.21 -6.03 -1.90
CA LEU A 112 6.57 -5.16 -0.93
C LEU A 112 7.03 -5.56 0.46
N PHE A 113 6.74 -4.73 1.44
CA PHE A 113 7.11 -5.02 2.81
C PHE A 113 5.98 -4.60 3.75
N THR A 114 6.00 -5.21 4.94
CA THR A 114 5.06 -4.86 6.01
C THR A 114 5.70 -5.23 7.35
N SER A 115 5.07 -4.80 8.44
CA SER A 115 5.54 -5.15 9.77
C SER A 115 5.19 -6.60 10.10
N THR A 116 6.04 -7.27 10.89
CA THR A 116 5.75 -8.60 11.41
C THR A 116 4.48 -8.63 12.26
N LYS A 117 4.05 -7.48 12.79
CA LYS A 117 2.82 -7.36 13.58
C LYS A 117 1.56 -7.24 12.71
N SER A 118 1.72 -6.95 11.43
CA SER A 118 0.59 -6.81 10.50
C SER A 118 0.20 -8.17 9.93
N ILE A 119 -0.33 -9.03 10.78
CA ILE A 119 -0.61 -10.43 10.45
C ILE A 119 -1.61 -10.54 9.30
N SER A 120 -2.64 -9.71 9.27
CA SER A 120 -3.64 -9.75 8.21
C SER A 120 -3.03 -9.37 6.85
N ASN A 121 -2.11 -8.41 6.82
CA ASN A 121 -1.41 -8.05 5.58
C ASN A 121 -0.54 -9.20 5.08
N ILE A 122 0.20 -9.83 5.98
CA ILE A 122 1.06 -10.97 5.62
C ILE A 122 0.22 -12.10 5.04
N LYS A 123 -0.92 -12.40 5.66
CA LYS A 123 -1.82 -13.44 5.14
C LYS A 123 -2.34 -13.08 3.75
N LEU A 124 -2.72 -11.83 3.53
CA LEU A 124 -3.18 -11.36 2.24
C LEU A 124 -2.12 -11.56 1.17
N TYR A 125 -0.90 -11.12 1.44
CA TYR A 125 0.19 -11.22 0.47
C TYR A 125 0.53 -12.67 0.16
N LYS A 126 0.63 -13.54 1.18
CA LYS A 126 0.90 -14.96 0.96
C LYS A 126 -0.20 -15.63 0.13
N LYS A 127 -1.45 -15.27 0.39
CA LYS A 127 -2.59 -15.80 -0.37
C LYS A 127 -2.47 -15.45 -1.85
N LEU A 128 -1.92 -14.29 -2.17
CA LEU A 128 -1.77 -13.82 -3.53
C LEU A 128 -0.45 -14.25 -4.19
N GLY A 129 0.33 -15.11 -3.52
CA GLY A 129 1.52 -15.71 -4.11
C GLY A 129 2.83 -15.07 -3.69
N TYR A 130 2.82 -14.16 -2.73
CA TYR A 130 4.03 -13.55 -2.22
C TYR A 130 4.71 -14.45 -1.20
N LYS A 131 6.04 -14.42 -1.18
CA LYS A 131 6.87 -15.19 -0.24
C LYS A 131 7.82 -14.26 0.49
N ILE A 132 8.02 -14.51 1.78
CA ILE A 132 8.98 -13.75 2.56
C ILE A 132 10.39 -14.12 2.12
N PHE A 133 11.21 -13.14 1.79
CA PHE A 133 12.60 -13.37 1.40
C PHE A 133 13.60 -12.64 2.27
N LYS A 134 13.14 -11.70 3.13
CA LYS A 134 14.04 -10.90 3.93
C LYS A 134 13.31 -10.39 5.16
N LYS A 135 14.02 -10.26 6.27
CA LYS A 135 13.53 -9.60 7.48
C LYS A 135 14.53 -8.53 7.88
N GLU A 136 14.03 -7.43 8.44
CA GLU A 136 14.86 -6.32 8.86
C GLU A 136 14.35 -5.75 10.18
N ALA A 137 15.22 -5.70 11.19
CA ALA A 137 14.89 -5.07 12.46
C ALA A 137 15.08 -3.56 12.33
N ILE A 138 14.01 -2.79 12.55
CA ILE A 138 14.02 -1.33 12.47
C ILE A 138 14.29 -0.75 13.86
N SER A 139 13.70 -1.37 14.89
CA SER A 139 13.91 -1.01 16.29
C SER A 139 13.68 -2.26 17.13
N GLN A 140 13.76 -2.14 18.46
CA GLN A 140 13.48 -3.26 19.35
C GLN A 140 12.04 -3.77 19.19
N GLU A 141 11.12 -2.89 18.85
CA GLU A 141 9.69 -3.22 18.78
C GLU A 141 9.18 -3.38 17.36
N LEU A 142 9.93 -2.94 16.36
CA LEU A 142 9.48 -2.94 14.97
C LEU A 142 10.41 -3.75 14.09
N GLN A 143 9.87 -4.76 13.44
CA GLN A 143 10.58 -5.57 12.47
C GLN A 143 9.76 -5.65 11.19
N PHE A 144 10.42 -5.45 10.04
CA PHE A 144 9.77 -5.58 8.73
C PHE A 144 10.07 -6.94 8.11
N VAL A 145 9.09 -7.45 7.38
CA VAL A 145 9.28 -8.58 6.46
C VAL A 145 9.10 -8.07 5.05
N TYR A 146 9.98 -8.51 4.17
CA TYR A 146 9.93 -8.19 2.75
C TYR A 146 9.46 -9.42 2.00
N LEU A 147 8.50 -9.23 1.11
CA LEU A 147 7.91 -10.32 0.34
C LEU A 147 8.07 -10.05 -1.14
N GLU A 148 8.20 -11.13 -1.90
CA GLU A 148 8.32 -11.05 -3.35
C GLU A 148 7.37 -12.02 -4.04
N LYS A 149 6.99 -11.66 -5.25
CA LYS A 149 6.21 -12.50 -6.15
C LYS A 149 6.88 -12.44 -7.51
N ILE A 150 7.26 -13.61 -8.02
CA ILE A 150 7.97 -13.72 -9.29
C ILE A 150 7.03 -14.38 -10.29
N ASN A 151 6.86 -13.73 -11.43
CA ASN A 151 6.04 -14.27 -12.51
C ASN A 151 6.89 -14.98 -13.55
#